data_9db137a0c11c1c4c987b2931a7c69e64
#
_entry.id   9db137a0c11c1c4c987b2931a7c69e64
#
_cell.length_a   1.000
_cell.length_b   1.000
_cell.length_c   1.000
_cell.angle_alpha   90.00
_cell.angle_beta   90.00
_cell.angle_gamma   90.00
#
_symmetry.space_group_name_H-M   'P 1'
#
loop_
_entity.id
_entity.type
_entity.pdbx_description
1 polymer ?
#
loop_
_entity_poly.entity_id
_entity_poly.type
_entity_poly.pdbx_seq_one_letter_code
_entity_poly.pdbx_strand_id
1 'polypeptide(L)'
;MTLARSQLICPASTPYYHCIGRCVRRAFLCGEDAMTGKDYSHRKGWILARLALLAEVFTIELFAYAVMSNHYHLVVNINQNKALSLTQHEVISRWSRLFRVPAMVEHWQQGNAQEGETEVAEQLVALWRQRLADVSWYMRCLNEYIAREANREDGCKGRFWEGRFKSQAILDDKGLLACMVY
;
A
#
# COMPACT_ATOMS: atom_id res chain seq x y z
N MET A 1 -15.81 -18.90 4.24
CA MET A 1 -14.57 -19.02 3.39
C MET A 1 -14.15 -17.62 2.95
N THR A 2 -12.88 -17.27 3.10
CA THR A 2 -12.37 -15.98 2.59
C THR A 2 -12.05 -16.14 1.11
N LEU A 3 -12.71 -15.35 0.25
CA LEU A 3 -12.42 -15.31 -1.18
C LEU A 3 -10.96 -14.87 -1.45
N ALA A 4 -10.39 -15.38 -2.54
CA ALA A 4 -9.08 -14.92 -3.01
C ALA A 4 -9.19 -13.45 -3.44
N ARG A 5 -8.15 -12.64 -3.19
CA ARG A 5 -8.20 -11.20 -3.50
C ARG A 5 -8.29 -10.91 -4.99
N SER A 6 -7.74 -11.77 -5.84
CA SER A 6 -7.91 -11.73 -7.29
C SER A 6 -9.36 -11.83 -7.75
N GLN A 7 -10.25 -12.36 -6.90
CA GLN A 7 -11.70 -12.41 -7.16
C GLN A 7 -12.44 -11.17 -6.63
N LEU A 8 -11.83 -10.43 -5.71
CA LEU A 8 -12.43 -9.25 -5.08
C LEU A 8 -11.99 -7.93 -5.75
N ILE A 9 -10.87 -7.94 -6.45
CA ILE A 9 -10.28 -6.76 -7.10
C ILE A 9 -10.19 -7.04 -8.58
N CYS A 10 -11.04 -6.36 -9.34
CA CYS A 10 -11.10 -6.43 -10.80
C CYS A 10 -11.11 -5.00 -11.37
N PRO A 11 -9.92 -4.41 -11.65
CA PRO A 11 -9.83 -3.03 -12.13
C PRO A 11 -10.53 -2.80 -13.48
N ALA A 12 -10.80 -3.87 -14.25
CA ALA A 12 -11.59 -3.79 -15.47
C ALA A 12 -13.07 -3.48 -15.21
N SER A 13 -13.60 -3.85 -14.02
CA SER A 13 -15.01 -3.57 -13.65
C SER A 13 -15.15 -2.22 -12.99
N THR A 14 -14.23 -1.86 -12.10
CA THR A 14 -14.12 -0.53 -11.48
C THR A 14 -12.69 -0.31 -11.00
N PRO A 15 -12.13 0.88 -11.19
CA PRO A 15 -10.83 1.21 -10.61
C PRO A 15 -10.90 1.62 -9.14
N TYR A 16 -12.08 1.87 -8.59
CA TYR A 16 -12.28 2.44 -7.26
C TYR A 16 -12.52 1.37 -6.19
N TYR A 17 -11.78 1.46 -5.10
CA TYR A 17 -11.87 0.52 -3.97
C TYR A 17 -11.85 1.24 -2.64
N HIS A 18 -12.75 0.82 -1.75
CA HIS A 18 -12.73 1.16 -0.34
C HIS A 18 -11.95 0.09 0.42
N CYS A 19 -10.85 0.47 1.05
CA CYS A 19 -9.96 -0.42 1.79
C CYS A 19 -10.00 -0.08 3.29
N ILE A 20 -10.05 -1.11 4.14
CA ILE A 20 -10.13 -0.97 5.59
C ILE A 20 -9.06 -1.83 6.25
N GLY A 21 -8.26 -1.22 7.13
CA GLY A 21 -7.33 -1.94 8.01
C GLY A 21 -7.71 -1.72 9.47
N ARG A 22 -7.77 -2.80 10.27
CA ARG A 22 -8.13 -2.74 11.68
C ARG A 22 -7.06 -3.40 12.54
N CYS A 23 -6.71 -2.73 13.64
CA CYS A 23 -5.79 -3.26 14.65
C CYS A 23 -6.44 -4.37 15.47
N VAL A 24 -5.60 -5.21 16.05
CA VAL A 24 -6.05 -6.16 17.09
C VAL A 24 -6.60 -5.40 18.29
N ARG A 25 -7.39 -6.11 19.10
CA ARG A 25 -7.94 -5.54 20.34
C ARG A 25 -6.83 -4.97 21.22
N ARG A 26 -7.02 -3.75 21.73
CA ARG A 26 -6.07 -2.98 22.55
C ARG A 26 -4.84 -2.43 21.83
N ALA A 27 -4.79 -2.47 20.49
CA ALA A 27 -3.81 -1.69 19.73
C ALA A 27 -4.46 -0.41 19.23
N PHE A 28 -3.71 0.70 19.27
CA PHE A 28 -4.16 2.02 18.84
C PHE A 28 -3.40 2.50 17.62
N LEU A 29 -4.12 3.04 16.65
CA LEU A 29 -3.56 3.77 15.51
C LEU A 29 -3.36 5.25 15.83
N CYS A 30 -4.25 5.82 16.64
CA CYS A 30 -4.16 7.20 17.10
C CYS A 30 -5.13 7.42 18.28
N GLY A 31 -5.03 8.60 18.90
CA GLY A 31 -5.89 9.00 20.00
C GLY A 31 -5.44 8.47 21.35
N GLU A 32 -6.18 8.81 22.38
CA GLU A 32 -5.87 8.50 23.77
C GLU A 32 -6.48 7.15 24.19
N ASP A 33 -5.71 6.32 24.85
CA ASP A 33 -6.18 5.12 25.53
C ASP A 33 -6.74 5.50 26.91
N ALA A 34 -8.05 5.50 27.04
CA ALA A 34 -8.74 5.86 28.28
C ALA A 34 -8.38 4.99 29.49
N MET A 35 -7.83 3.77 29.26
CA MET A 35 -7.44 2.85 30.36
C MET A 35 -6.04 3.16 30.89
N THR A 36 -5.12 3.56 30.03
CA THR A 36 -3.72 3.80 30.40
C THR A 36 -3.35 5.28 30.42
N GLY A 37 -4.20 6.15 29.85
CA GLY A 37 -3.93 7.58 29.65
C GLY A 37 -2.85 7.88 28.61
N LYS A 38 -2.38 6.85 27.87
CA LYS A 38 -1.34 7.03 26.85
C LYS A 38 -1.93 7.60 25.57
N ASP A 39 -1.35 8.68 25.05
CA ASP A 39 -1.73 9.29 23.79
C ASP A 39 -0.89 8.75 22.62
N TYR A 40 -1.59 8.24 21.60
CA TYR A 40 -1.03 7.70 20.37
C TYR A 40 -1.29 8.59 19.15
N SER A 41 -1.71 9.84 19.36
CA SER A 41 -2.11 10.76 18.26
C SER A 41 -0.98 10.99 17.25
N HIS A 42 0.28 10.95 17.68
CA HIS A 42 1.46 11.07 16.81
C HIS A 42 1.55 10.00 15.72
N ARG A 43 0.98 8.79 15.96
CA ARG A 43 0.96 7.70 14.97
C ARG A 43 0.19 8.05 13.71
N LYS A 44 -0.77 8.98 13.79
CA LYS A 44 -1.45 9.53 12.61
C LYS A 44 -0.45 10.16 11.64
N GLY A 45 0.58 10.85 12.17
CA GLY A 45 1.66 11.41 11.35
C GLY A 45 2.43 10.34 10.56
N TRP A 46 2.69 9.16 11.14
CA TRP A 46 3.35 8.05 10.43
C TRP A 46 2.51 7.52 9.28
N ILE A 47 1.19 7.39 9.51
CA ILE A 47 0.25 6.93 8.48
C ILE A 47 0.23 7.92 7.32
N LEU A 48 0.09 9.22 7.61
CA LEU A 48 0.02 10.27 6.59
C LEU A 48 1.32 10.37 5.78
N ALA A 49 2.47 10.36 6.46
CA ALA A 49 3.78 10.37 5.78
C ALA A 49 3.95 9.14 4.88
N ARG A 50 3.52 7.96 5.37
CA ARG A 50 3.59 6.73 4.57
C ARG A 50 2.65 6.76 3.38
N LEU A 51 1.42 7.24 3.53
CA LEU A 51 0.46 7.41 2.44
C LEU A 51 0.98 8.37 1.37
N ALA A 52 1.61 9.49 1.76
CA ALA A 52 2.24 10.44 0.83
C ALA A 52 3.35 9.76 0.01
N LEU A 53 4.25 9.01 0.67
CA LEU A 53 5.29 8.25 -0.02
C LEU A 53 4.70 7.22 -1.00
N LEU A 54 3.68 6.48 -0.58
CA LEU A 54 3.05 5.48 -1.43
C LEU A 54 2.32 6.09 -2.63
N ALA A 55 1.72 7.27 -2.51
CA ALA A 55 1.10 8.00 -3.61
C ALA A 55 2.12 8.42 -4.68
N GLU A 56 3.37 8.70 -4.30
CA GLU A 56 4.44 9.00 -5.24
C GLU A 56 5.01 7.74 -5.91
N VAL A 57 5.06 6.62 -5.19
CA VAL A 57 5.65 5.37 -5.68
C VAL A 57 4.68 4.57 -6.54
N PHE A 58 3.48 4.31 -6.05
CA PHE A 58 2.47 3.50 -6.75
C PHE A 58 1.73 4.31 -7.82
N THR A 59 1.09 3.60 -8.76
CA THR A 59 0.13 4.20 -9.70
C THR A 59 -1.30 4.07 -9.16
N ILE A 60 -1.41 4.11 -7.83
CA ILE A 60 -2.66 4.07 -7.09
C ILE A 60 -2.86 5.44 -6.45
N GLU A 61 -3.97 6.06 -6.78
CA GLU A 61 -4.32 7.41 -6.33
C GLU A 61 -5.17 7.32 -5.07
N LEU A 62 -4.83 8.11 -4.06
CA LEU A 62 -5.59 8.21 -2.82
C LEU A 62 -6.62 9.33 -2.96
N PHE A 63 -7.91 8.98 -2.96
CA PHE A 63 -9.02 9.92 -3.07
C PHE A 63 -9.49 10.46 -1.73
N ALA A 64 -9.60 9.57 -0.74
CA ALA A 64 -9.99 9.96 0.61
C ALA A 64 -9.39 8.99 1.63
N TYR A 65 -9.26 9.47 2.86
CA TYR A 65 -8.85 8.64 3.99
C TYR A 65 -9.49 9.13 5.29
N ALA A 66 -9.73 8.19 6.20
CA ALA A 66 -10.08 8.47 7.59
C ALA A 66 -9.25 7.57 8.50
N VAL A 67 -8.63 8.16 9.52
CA VAL A 67 -7.84 7.43 10.53
C VAL A 67 -8.53 7.57 11.86
N MET A 68 -8.99 6.45 12.40
CA MET A 68 -9.67 6.35 13.68
C MET A 68 -8.75 5.68 14.71
N SER A 69 -9.17 5.60 15.95
CA SER A 69 -8.35 5.07 17.05
C SER A 69 -7.82 3.67 16.81
N ASN A 70 -8.57 2.78 16.17
CA ASN A 70 -8.20 1.36 15.98
C ASN A 70 -8.35 0.84 14.54
N HIS A 71 -8.73 1.69 13.58
CA HIS A 71 -8.84 1.32 12.18
C HIS A 71 -8.73 2.55 11.28
N TYR A 72 -8.52 2.30 10.00
CA TYR A 72 -8.52 3.34 8.97
C TYR A 72 -9.33 2.91 7.76
N HIS A 73 -9.81 3.90 7.02
CA HIS A 73 -10.48 3.78 5.74
C HIS A 73 -9.66 4.50 4.68
N LEU A 74 -9.51 3.88 3.51
CA LEU A 74 -8.91 4.50 2.33
C LEU A 74 -9.85 4.30 1.15
N VAL A 75 -10.05 5.35 0.36
CA VAL A 75 -10.66 5.27 -0.96
C VAL A 75 -9.55 5.46 -1.97
N VAL A 76 -9.33 4.46 -2.80
CA VAL A 76 -8.22 4.44 -3.77
C VAL A 76 -8.73 4.19 -5.18
N ASN A 77 -8.01 4.74 -6.17
CA ASN A 77 -8.18 4.48 -7.59
C ASN A 77 -6.94 3.74 -8.12
N ILE A 78 -7.15 2.63 -8.82
CA ILE A 78 -6.09 1.84 -9.45
C ILE A 78 -5.92 2.31 -10.90
N ASN A 79 -4.88 3.09 -11.16
CA ASN A 79 -4.59 3.60 -12.50
C ASN A 79 -3.65 2.66 -13.27
N GLN A 80 -4.22 1.63 -13.92
CA GLN A 80 -3.46 0.66 -14.71
C GLN A 80 -2.80 1.31 -15.93
N ASN A 81 -3.46 2.26 -16.59
CA ASN A 81 -2.91 2.94 -17.76
C ASN A 81 -1.64 3.71 -17.40
N LYS A 82 -1.63 4.39 -16.24
CA LYS A 82 -0.44 5.05 -15.72
C LYS A 82 0.71 4.06 -15.48
N ALA A 83 0.43 2.85 -14.96
CA ALA A 83 1.45 1.82 -14.77
C ALA A 83 2.04 1.36 -16.11
N LEU A 84 1.19 1.16 -17.11
CA LEU A 84 1.63 0.75 -18.44
C LEU A 84 2.45 1.82 -19.16
N SER A 85 2.17 3.10 -18.93
CA SER A 85 2.90 4.21 -19.55
C SER A 85 4.27 4.51 -18.92
N LEU A 86 4.57 3.99 -17.72
CA LEU A 86 5.87 4.19 -17.09
C LEU A 86 6.99 3.59 -17.95
N THR A 87 8.08 4.30 -18.10
CA THR A 87 9.32 3.74 -18.65
C THR A 87 9.95 2.73 -17.70
N GLN A 88 10.86 1.91 -18.16
CA GLN A 88 11.62 0.98 -17.30
C GLN A 88 12.37 1.71 -16.20
N HIS A 89 13.01 2.83 -16.53
CA HIS A 89 13.72 3.67 -15.58
C HIS A 89 12.79 4.21 -14.48
N GLU A 90 11.60 4.70 -14.83
CA GLU A 90 10.61 5.19 -13.87
C GLU A 90 10.12 4.07 -12.94
N VAL A 91 9.90 2.86 -13.46
CA VAL A 91 9.51 1.70 -12.65
C VAL A 91 10.60 1.40 -11.62
N ILE A 92 11.87 1.34 -12.02
CA ILE A 92 13.00 1.06 -11.13
C ILE A 92 13.16 2.20 -10.10
N SER A 93 13.10 3.45 -10.54
CA SER A 93 13.20 4.63 -9.67
C SER A 93 12.10 4.63 -8.59
N ARG A 94 10.85 4.34 -8.95
CA ARG A 94 9.74 4.22 -8.00
C ARG A 94 9.93 3.04 -7.05
N TRP A 95 10.31 1.87 -7.57
CA TRP A 95 10.52 0.66 -6.78
C TRP A 95 11.64 0.81 -5.77
N SER A 96 12.76 1.44 -6.15
CA SER A 96 13.94 1.65 -5.30
C SER A 96 13.67 2.50 -4.05
N ARG A 97 12.61 3.30 -4.04
CA ARG A 97 12.20 4.09 -2.87
C ARG A 97 11.66 3.24 -1.71
N LEU A 98 11.25 2.00 -1.97
CA LEU A 98 10.69 1.09 -0.97
C LEU A 98 11.47 -0.19 -0.81
N PHE A 99 12.18 -0.62 -1.85
CA PHE A 99 12.84 -1.92 -1.91
C PHE A 99 14.24 -1.80 -2.48
N ARG A 100 15.13 -2.69 -2.06
CA ARG A 100 16.46 -2.78 -2.64
C ARG A 100 16.37 -3.29 -4.08
N VAL A 101 17.10 -2.66 -4.97
CA VAL A 101 17.26 -3.09 -6.36
C VAL A 101 18.41 -4.13 -6.41
N PRO A 102 18.23 -5.29 -7.06
CA PRO A 102 19.30 -6.25 -7.27
C PRO A 102 20.38 -5.69 -8.19
N ALA A 103 21.65 -6.06 -7.93
CA ALA A 103 22.81 -5.57 -8.71
C ALA A 103 22.68 -5.84 -10.21
N MET A 104 22.08 -6.98 -10.61
CA MET A 104 21.85 -7.29 -12.02
C MET A 104 20.98 -6.27 -12.75
N VAL A 105 19.99 -5.67 -12.04
CA VAL A 105 19.14 -4.62 -12.62
C VAL A 105 19.93 -3.31 -12.74
N GLU A 106 20.80 -3.01 -11.78
CA GLU A 106 21.69 -1.85 -11.85
C GLU A 106 22.68 -1.98 -13.00
N HIS A 107 23.32 -3.17 -13.19
CA HIS A 107 24.18 -3.47 -14.32
C HIS A 107 23.45 -3.32 -15.66
N TRP A 108 22.22 -3.84 -15.74
CA TRP A 108 21.40 -3.73 -16.93
C TRP A 108 21.06 -2.28 -17.29
N GLN A 109 20.70 -1.45 -16.30
CA GLN A 109 20.45 -0.01 -16.51
C GLN A 109 21.70 0.73 -17.02
N GLN A 110 22.89 0.31 -16.62
CA GLN A 110 24.17 0.90 -17.02
C GLN A 110 24.69 0.35 -18.35
N GLY A 111 24.01 -0.61 -18.97
CA GLY A 111 24.46 -1.28 -20.19
C GLY A 111 25.59 -2.30 -19.96
N ASN A 112 25.83 -2.71 -18.71
CA ASN A 112 26.90 -3.62 -18.28
C ASN A 112 26.38 -5.00 -17.87
N ALA A 113 25.15 -5.37 -18.31
CA ALA A 113 24.57 -6.66 -17.99
C ALA A 113 25.35 -7.81 -18.63
N GLN A 114 25.53 -8.87 -17.84
CA GLN A 114 26.16 -10.12 -18.33
C GLN A 114 25.14 -10.95 -19.13
N GLU A 115 25.62 -12.01 -19.78
CA GLU A 115 24.78 -12.95 -20.52
C GLU A 115 23.72 -13.56 -19.56
N GLY A 116 22.44 -13.48 -19.95
CA GLY A 116 21.29 -13.93 -19.14
C GLY A 116 20.77 -12.94 -18.11
N GLU A 117 21.53 -11.93 -17.70
CA GLU A 117 21.04 -10.91 -16.73
C GLU A 117 19.96 -10.02 -17.33
N THR A 118 20.06 -9.69 -18.61
CA THR A 118 19.11 -8.81 -19.31
C THR A 118 17.69 -9.34 -19.23
N GLU A 119 17.47 -10.60 -19.57
CA GLU A 119 16.15 -11.22 -19.57
C GLU A 119 15.56 -11.25 -18.16
N VAL A 120 16.35 -11.60 -17.15
CA VAL A 120 15.92 -11.63 -15.74
C VAL A 120 15.61 -10.22 -15.25
N ALA A 121 16.43 -9.21 -15.59
CA ALA A 121 16.18 -7.83 -15.23
C ALA A 121 14.88 -7.30 -15.83
N GLU A 122 14.63 -7.56 -17.11
CA GLU A 122 13.39 -7.17 -17.79
C GLU A 122 12.15 -7.83 -17.17
N GLN A 123 12.23 -9.11 -16.84
CA GLN A 123 11.15 -9.83 -16.15
C GLN A 123 10.87 -9.23 -14.76
N LEU A 124 11.92 -8.89 -14.00
CA LEU A 124 11.78 -8.24 -12.70
C LEU A 124 11.13 -6.86 -12.82
N VAL A 125 11.56 -6.04 -13.77
CA VAL A 125 10.99 -4.70 -13.99
C VAL A 125 9.53 -4.80 -14.44
N ALA A 126 9.19 -5.76 -15.30
CA ALA A 126 7.81 -6.03 -15.68
C ALA A 126 6.94 -6.46 -14.49
N LEU A 127 7.47 -7.31 -13.61
CA LEU A 127 6.80 -7.70 -12.37
C LEU A 127 6.62 -6.51 -11.42
N TRP A 128 7.63 -5.64 -11.26
CA TRP A 128 7.51 -4.44 -10.42
C TRP A 128 6.47 -3.47 -10.97
N ARG A 129 6.40 -3.28 -12.29
CA ARG A 129 5.35 -2.50 -12.95
C ARG A 129 3.95 -2.98 -12.56
N GLN A 130 3.70 -4.29 -12.61
CA GLN A 130 2.43 -4.87 -12.17
C GLN A 130 2.16 -4.59 -10.70
N ARG A 131 3.16 -4.75 -9.82
CA ARG A 131 3.05 -4.51 -8.38
C ARG A 131 2.79 -3.04 -8.04
N LEU A 132 3.29 -2.09 -8.84
CA LEU A 132 3.02 -0.67 -8.65
C LEU A 132 1.56 -0.28 -8.90
N ALA A 133 0.77 -1.12 -9.59
CA ALA A 133 -0.66 -0.97 -9.79
C ALA A 133 -1.49 -1.96 -8.94
N ASP A 134 -0.86 -2.73 -8.04
CA ASP A 134 -1.55 -3.73 -7.21
C ASP A 134 -1.87 -3.17 -5.83
N VAL A 135 -3.16 -3.06 -5.53
CA VAL A 135 -3.63 -2.58 -4.23
C VAL A 135 -3.18 -3.47 -3.07
N SER A 136 -2.96 -4.77 -3.29
CA SER A 136 -2.46 -5.65 -2.23
C SER A 136 -1.02 -5.33 -1.86
N TRP A 137 -0.18 -4.96 -2.84
CA TRP A 137 1.17 -4.46 -2.59
C TRP A 137 1.18 -3.08 -1.92
N TYR A 138 0.32 -2.17 -2.36
CA TYR A 138 0.14 -0.87 -1.71
C TYR A 138 -0.22 -1.02 -0.24
N MET A 139 -1.27 -1.81 0.05
CA MET A 139 -1.75 -2.05 1.41
C MET A 139 -0.74 -2.83 2.26
N ARG A 140 0.03 -3.75 1.65
CA ARG A 140 1.14 -4.43 2.32
C ARG A 140 2.20 -3.42 2.77
N CYS A 141 2.64 -2.54 1.87
CA CYS A 141 3.67 -1.52 2.17
C CYS A 141 3.21 -0.54 3.25
N LEU A 142 1.92 -0.21 3.31
CA LEU A 142 1.34 0.60 4.38
C LEU A 142 1.32 -0.17 5.70
N ASN A 143 0.66 -1.32 5.70
CA ASN A 143 0.36 -2.06 6.92
C ASN A 143 1.61 -2.62 7.59
N GLU A 144 2.57 -3.12 6.82
CA GLU A 144 3.83 -3.64 7.35
C GLU A 144 4.66 -2.54 8.01
N TYR A 145 4.72 -1.37 7.40
CA TYR A 145 5.42 -0.21 7.96
C TYR A 145 4.79 0.21 9.30
N ILE A 146 3.47 0.44 9.33
CA ILE A 146 2.77 0.87 10.55
C ILE A 146 2.89 -0.18 11.67
N ALA A 147 2.75 -1.47 11.34
CA ALA A 147 2.88 -2.54 12.33
C ALA A 147 4.29 -2.59 12.94
N ARG A 148 5.34 -2.39 12.13
CA ARG A 148 6.73 -2.36 12.64
C ARG A 148 6.98 -1.17 13.54
N GLU A 149 6.54 0.03 13.16
CA GLU A 149 6.70 1.24 13.96
C GLU A 149 5.95 1.13 15.28
N ALA A 150 4.68 0.71 15.24
CA ALA A 150 3.86 0.55 16.44
C ALA A 150 4.42 -0.52 17.38
N ASN A 151 4.80 -1.69 16.86
CA ASN A 151 5.40 -2.76 17.66
C ASN A 151 6.74 -2.34 18.29
N ARG A 152 7.55 -1.55 17.57
CA ARG A 152 8.80 -1.01 18.09
C ARG A 152 8.55 -0.05 19.23
N GLU A 153 7.61 0.88 19.07
CA GLU A 153 7.23 1.84 20.10
C GLU A 153 6.63 1.16 21.34
N ASP A 154 5.75 0.18 21.12
CA ASP A 154 5.07 -0.53 22.20
C ASP A 154 5.98 -1.59 22.86
N GLY A 155 7.21 -1.82 22.36
CA GLY A 155 8.11 -2.88 22.84
C GLY A 155 7.53 -4.29 22.66
N CYS A 156 6.59 -4.46 21.73
CA CYS A 156 5.84 -5.69 21.50
C CYS A 156 6.37 -6.46 20.29
N LYS A 157 6.12 -7.78 20.32
CA LYS A 157 6.31 -8.68 19.17
C LYS A 157 4.97 -9.33 18.87
N GLY A 158 4.61 -9.44 17.59
CA GLY A 158 3.41 -10.15 17.20
C GLY A 158 2.52 -9.38 16.25
N ARG A 159 1.26 -9.80 16.21
CA ARG A 159 0.28 -9.27 15.26
C ARG A 159 -0.26 -7.93 15.73
N PHE A 160 -0.05 -6.90 14.91
CA PHE A 160 -0.65 -5.58 15.09
C PHE A 160 -2.04 -5.47 14.43
N TRP A 161 -2.21 -6.07 13.25
CA TRP A 161 -3.46 -6.06 12.50
C TRP A 161 -4.31 -7.29 12.83
N GLU A 162 -5.63 -7.10 12.94
CA GLU A 162 -6.61 -8.17 13.20
C GLU A 162 -6.58 -9.24 12.11
N GLY A 163 -6.34 -8.82 10.87
CA GLY A 163 -6.26 -9.69 9.72
C GLY A 163 -5.73 -8.96 8.48
N ARG A 164 -5.94 -9.55 7.31
CA ARG A 164 -5.72 -8.86 6.05
C ARG A 164 -6.71 -7.70 5.93
N PHE A 165 -6.30 -6.60 5.28
CA PHE A 165 -7.23 -5.50 5.00
C PHE A 165 -8.48 -6.00 4.26
N LYS A 166 -9.62 -5.38 4.49
CA LYS A 166 -10.85 -5.60 3.73
C LYS A 166 -10.85 -4.67 2.53
N SER A 167 -11.39 -5.11 1.41
CA SER A 167 -11.57 -4.30 0.21
C SER A 167 -12.98 -4.49 -0.34
N GLN A 168 -13.60 -3.40 -0.74
CA GLN A 168 -14.91 -3.36 -1.38
C GLN A 168 -14.81 -2.52 -2.64
N ALA A 169 -15.27 -3.05 -3.76
CA ALA A 169 -15.38 -2.33 -5.02
C ALA A 169 -16.46 -1.24 -4.89
N ILE A 170 -16.17 -0.05 -5.43
CA ILE A 170 -17.11 1.06 -5.55
C ILE A 170 -17.55 1.09 -7.01
N LEU A 171 -18.82 0.81 -7.27
CA LEU A 171 -19.33 0.56 -8.62
C LEU A 171 -19.98 1.79 -9.26
N ASP A 172 -20.29 2.82 -8.46
CA ASP A 172 -20.95 4.04 -8.95
C ASP A 172 -20.47 5.29 -8.20
N ASP A 173 -20.78 6.46 -8.77
CA ASP A 173 -20.39 7.76 -8.22
C ASP A 173 -21.07 8.05 -6.87
N LYS A 174 -22.28 7.52 -6.64
CA LYS A 174 -22.98 7.71 -5.36
C LYS A 174 -22.26 6.98 -4.24
N GLY A 175 -21.81 5.75 -4.49
CA GLY A 175 -21.00 4.98 -3.57
C GLY A 175 -19.66 5.64 -3.30
N LEU A 176 -19.02 6.22 -4.33
CA LEU A 176 -17.77 6.97 -4.18
C LEU A 176 -17.97 8.19 -3.28
N LEU A 177 -18.97 9.03 -3.56
CA LEU A 177 -19.28 10.20 -2.74
C LEU A 177 -19.63 9.82 -1.30
N ALA A 178 -20.43 8.77 -1.10
CA ALA A 178 -20.77 8.29 0.24
C ALA A 178 -19.53 7.87 1.04
N CYS A 179 -18.58 7.21 0.40
CA CYS A 179 -17.31 6.83 1.04
C CYS A 179 -16.40 8.03 1.34
N MET A 180 -16.47 9.11 0.54
CA MET A 180 -15.62 10.31 0.74
C MET A 180 -16.15 11.23 1.84
N VAL A 181 -17.46 11.21 2.13
CA VAL A 181 -18.10 12.04 3.18
C VAL A 181 -18.02 11.37 4.56
N TYR A 182 -17.78 10.08 4.64
CA TYR A 182 -17.65 9.31 5.88
C TYR A 182 -16.34 9.62 6.60
#